data_1d1cc7a1d3314d9360b59ad9c6e9d679
#
_entry.id   1d1cc7a1d3314d9360b59ad9c6e9d679
#
_cell.length_a   1.000
_cell.length_b   1.000
_cell.length_c   1.000
_cell.angle_alpha   90.00
_cell.angle_beta   90.00
_cell.angle_gamma   90.00
#
_symmetry.space_group_name_H-M   'P 1'
#
loop_
_entity.id
_entity.type
_entity.pdbx_description
1 polymer ?
#
loop_
_entity_poly.entity_id
_entity_poly.type
_entity_poly.pdbx_seq_one_letter_code
_entity_poly.pdbx_strand_id
1 'polypeptide(L)'
;MKKIYNSKIGLELVIPLVLVFGIALFLTVIEKPNWIGIAILAPVIVFIVHMFLTTNYTIENDKLTIKCGFLFNKTIDINSIKKITETNNALSSPATSLDRLEITYGKFDSVIISPKQKQEFINDITTLNPNVEVKFKNKRNELSNATEK
;
A
#
# COMPACT_ATOMS: atom_id res chain seq x y z
N MET A 1 -0.66 -23.35 5.72
CA MET A 1 0.67 -22.70 5.80
C MET A 1 0.44 -21.21 5.91
N LYS A 2 1.13 -20.51 6.85
CA LYS A 2 0.93 -19.08 7.05
C LYS A 2 2.13 -18.31 6.51
N LYS A 3 1.90 -17.41 5.54
CA LYS A 3 2.93 -16.51 5.00
C LYS A 3 2.53 -15.06 5.23
N ILE A 4 3.48 -14.24 5.65
CA ILE A 4 3.27 -12.81 5.94
C ILE A 4 4.13 -11.99 4.98
N TYR A 5 3.50 -11.08 4.26
CA TYR A 5 4.12 -10.14 3.34
C TYR A 5 4.00 -8.73 3.91
N ASN A 6 5.12 -8.08 4.17
CA ASN A 6 5.12 -6.68 4.59
C ASN A 6 4.80 -5.78 3.39
N SER A 7 4.15 -4.65 3.67
CA SER A 7 3.95 -3.62 2.66
C SER A 7 5.28 -2.99 2.24
N LYS A 8 5.43 -2.70 0.95
CA LYS A 8 6.55 -1.93 0.42
C LYS A 8 6.38 -0.47 0.84
N ILE A 9 7.38 0.09 1.50
CA ILE A 9 7.42 1.52 1.82
C ILE A 9 8.04 2.23 0.62
N GLY A 10 7.23 3.01 -0.10
CA GLY A 10 7.67 3.76 -1.27
C GLY A 10 8.27 5.11 -0.87
N LEU A 11 9.51 5.38 -1.30
CA LEU A 11 10.16 6.67 -1.08
C LEU A 11 9.37 7.83 -1.72
N GLU A 12 8.64 7.53 -2.78
CA GLU A 12 7.75 8.46 -3.48
C GLU A 12 6.61 9.01 -2.61
N LEU A 13 6.23 8.29 -1.55
CA LEU A 13 5.26 8.74 -0.55
C LEU A 13 5.93 9.29 0.71
N VAL A 14 7.05 8.70 1.11
CA VAL A 14 7.77 9.08 2.34
C VAL A 14 8.43 10.46 2.18
N ILE A 15 9.09 10.74 1.04
CA ILE A 15 9.81 11.98 0.83
C ILE A 15 8.89 13.22 0.94
N PRO A 16 7.76 13.31 0.20
CA PRO A 16 6.85 14.44 0.35
C PRO A 16 6.29 14.58 1.77
N LEU A 17 6.01 13.45 2.42
CA LEU A 17 5.49 13.43 3.77
C LEU A 17 6.50 14.00 4.78
N VAL A 18 7.76 13.56 4.70
CA VAL A 18 8.87 14.05 5.55
C VAL A 18 9.12 15.53 5.30
N LEU A 19 9.06 16.01 4.05
CA LEU A 19 9.21 17.41 3.72
C LEU A 19 8.10 18.26 4.34
N VAL A 20 6.84 17.86 4.16
CA VAL A 20 5.68 18.62 4.69
C VAL A 20 5.71 18.67 6.23
N PHE A 21 5.86 17.54 6.89
CA PHE A 21 5.88 17.50 8.35
C PHE A 21 7.17 18.06 8.94
N GLY A 22 8.32 17.91 8.27
CA GLY A 22 9.58 18.49 8.66
C GLY A 22 9.55 20.04 8.60
N ILE A 23 9.02 20.60 7.53
CA ILE A 23 8.83 22.05 7.40
C ILE A 23 7.83 22.55 8.45
N ALA A 24 6.70 21.86 8.62
CA ALA A 24 5.71 22.23 9.61
C ALA A 24 6.30 22.24 11.04
N LEU A 25 7.07 21.22 11.40
CA LEU A 25 7.74 21.15 12.70
C LEU A 25 8.79 22.27 12.85
N PHE A 26 9.58 22.52 11.81
CA PHE A 26 10.59 23.57 11.79
C PHE A 26 9.97 24.96 12.04
N LEU A 27 8.85 25.28 11.38
CA LEU A 27 8.13 26.55 11.55
C LEU A 27 7.55 26.70 12.98
N THR A 28 7.12 25.60 13.60
CA THR A 28 6.59 25.66 14.98
C THR A 28 7.66 25.93 16.03
N VAL A 29 8.95 25.75 15.71
CA VAL A 29 10.07 25.89 16.66
C VAL A 29 10.84 27.21 16.47
N ILE A 30 10.92 27.73 15.24
CA ILE A 30 11.83 28.86 14.90
C ILE A 30 11.40 30.20 15.50
N GLU A 31 10.11 30.57 15.41
CA GLU A 31 9.70 31.93 15.79
C GLU A 31 9.46 32.07 17.29
N LYS A 32 8.65 31.23 17.86
CA LYS A 32 8.44 31.03 19.32
C LYS A 32 7.95 29.61 19.51
N PRO A 33 8.52 28.84 20.47
CA PRO A 33 8.11 27.46 20.70
C PRO A 33 6.58 27.36 20.90
N ASN A 34 5.87 26.89 19.89
CA ASN A 34 4.45 26.68 19.96
C ASN A 34 4.16 25.26 20.45
N TRP A 35 4.12 25.10 21.76
CA TRP A 35 3.87 23.80 22.42
C TRP A 35 2.58 23.14 21.98
N ILE A 36 1.54 23.93 21.64
CA ILE A 36 0.26 23.42 21.16
C ILE A 36 0.45 22.83 19.76
N GLY A 37 1.18 23.51 18.88
CA GLY A 37 1.49 22.99 17.53
C GLY A 37 2.27 21.68 17.59
N ILE A 38 3.28 21.62 18.46
CA ILE A 38 4.08 20.38 18.66
C ILE A 38 3.20 19.27 19.23
N ALA A 39 2.36 19.55 20.22
CA ALA A 39 1.47 18.57 20.85
C ALA A 39 0.45 17.97 19.87
N ILE A 40 0.09 18.68 18.81
CA ILE A 40 -0.79 18.18 17.74
C ILE A 40 0.02 17.42 16.68
N LEU A 41 1.15 17.98 16.25
CA LEU A 41 1.94 17.42 15.14
C LEU A 41 2.62 16.09 15.50
N ALA A 42 3.16 15.99 16.73
CA ALA A 42 3.90 14.80 17.15
C ALA A 42 3.03 13.51 17.13
N PRO A 43 1.82 13.50 17.70
CA PRO A 43 0.95 12.31 17.62
C PRO A 43 0.56 11.95 16.18
N VAL A 44 0.35 12.94 15.31
CA VAL A 44 0.03 12.70 13.89
C VAL A 44 1.19 12.01 13.18
N ILE A 45 2.42 12.48 13.39
CA ILE A 45 3.62 11.85 12.81
C ILE A 45 3.77 10.41 13.32
N VAL A 46 3.66 10.21 14.63
CA VAL A 46 3.74 8.87 15.24
C VAL A 46 2.68 7.93 14.67
N PHE A 47 1.46 8.43 14.52
CA PHE A 47 0.36 7.67 13.94
C PHE A 47 0.64 7.24 12.50
N ILE A 48 1.14 8.16 11.66
CA ILE A 48 1.47 7.87 10.26
C ILE A 48 2.61 6.84 10.18
N VAL A 49 3.68 7.02 10.97
CA VAL A 49 4.80 6.07 11.03
C VAL A 49 4.30 4.69 11.47
N HIS A 50 3.46 4.63 12.49
CA HIS A 50 2.85 3.38 12.94
C HIS A 50 2.05 2.69 11.82
N MET A 51 1.24 3.43 11.06
CA MET A 51 0.47 2.91 9.93
C MET A 51 1.39 2.29 8.86
N PHE A 52 2.48 2.97 8.51
CA PHE A 52 3.44 2.48 7.52
C PHE A 52 4.15 1.19 7.97
N LEU A 53 4.54 1.12 9.24
CA LEU A 53 5.27 -0.02 9.79
C LEU A 53 4.39 -1.25 10.06
N THR A 54 3.09 -1.05 10.30
CA THR A 54 2.16 -2.13 10.67
C THR A 54 1.28 -2.62 9.54
N THR A 55 1.50 -2.14 8.29
CA THR A 55 0.80 -2.64 7.12
C THR A 55 1.42 -3.94 6.65
N ASN A 56 0.62 -5.01 6.67
CA ASN A 56 1.04 -6.34 6.22
C ASN A 56 -0.12 -7.12 5.57
N TYR A 57 0.25 -8.12 4.80
CA TYR A 57 -0.64 -9.00 4.06
C TYR A 57 -0.33 -10.45 4.45
N THR A 58 -1.31 -11.17 4.96
CA THR A 58 -1.13 -12.55 5.43
C THR A 58 -1.93 -13.50 4.56
N ILE A 59 -1.27 -14.51 3.98
CA ILE A 59 -1.90 -15.63 3.29
C ILE A 59 -1.92 -16.80 4.26
N GLU A 60 -3.11 -17.27 4.61
CA GLU A 60 -3.32 -18.41 5.52
C GLU A 60 -4.59 -19.18 5.13
N ASN A 61 -4.45 -20.48 4.88
CA ASN A 61 -5.59 -21.41 4.63
C ASN A 61 -6.61 -20.83 3.63
N ASP A 62 -6.20 -20.56 2.40
CA ASP A 62 -7.01 -20.00 1.32
C ASP A 62 -7.63 -18.62 1.60
N LYS A 63 -7.12 -17.93 2.62
CA LYS A 63 -7.55 -16.57 2.99
C LYS A 63 -6.40 -15.58 2.88
N LEU A 64 -6.69 -14.44 2.27
CA LEU A 64 -5.83 -13.28 2.24
C LEU A 64 -6.34 -12.27 3.27
N THR A 65 -5.59 -12.03 4.32
CA THR A 65 -5.88 -10.99 5.32
C THR A 65 -4.99 -9.77 5.06
N ILE A 66 -5.63 -8.63 4.85
CA ILE A 66 -4.99 -7.33 4.60
C ILE A 66 -5.16 -6.49 5.86
N LYS A 67 -4.04 -6.15 6.49
CA LYS A 67 -4.02 -5.35 7.71
C LYS A 67 -3.25 -4.06 7.49
N CYS A 68 -3.85 -2.91 7.85
CA CYS A 68 -3.19 -1.62 7.82
C CYS A 68 -3.39 -0.93 9.17
N GLY A 69 -2.38 -0.98 10.03
CA GLY A 69 -2.45 -0.53 11.41
C GLY A 69 -3.59 -1.23 12.17
N PHE A 70 -4.36 -0.42 12.90
CA PHE A 70 -5.59 -0.85 13.59
C PHE A 70 -6.88 -0.39 12.87
N LEU A 71 -6.75 0.47 11.84
CA LEU A 71 -7.91 1.06 11.14
C LEU A 71 -8.50 0.14 10.07
N PHE A 72 -7.68 -0.70 9.44
CA PHE A 72 -8.13 -1.54 8.34
C PHE A 72 -7.70 -2.98 8.56
N ASN A 73 -8.68 -3.87 8.59
CA ASN A 73 -8.48 -5.32 8.63
C ASN A 73 -9.55 -5.98 7.78
N LYS A 74 -9.17 -6.54 6.63
CA LYS A 74 -10.07 -7.20 5.70
C LYS A 74 -9.53 -8.57 5.32
N THR A 75 -10.39 -9.57 5.43
CA THR A 75 -10.08 -10.94 5.00
C THR A 75 -10.85 -11.25 3.71
N ILE A 76 -10.17 -11.77 2.71
CA ILE A 76 -10.67 -12.12 1.39
C ILE A 76 -10.41 -13.61 1.17
N ASP A 77 -11.39 -14.33 0.68
CA ASP A 77 -11.22 -15.71 0.21
C ASP A 77 -10.43 -15.69 -1.10
N ILE A 78 -9.30 -16.40 -1.16
CA ILE A 78 -8.44 -16.46 -2.35
C ILE A 78 -9.19 -17.08 -3.53
N ASN A 79 -10.11 -18.02 -3.29
CA ASN A 79 -10.95 -18.61 -4.34
C ASN A 79 -11.92 -17.59 -4.97
N SER A 80 -12.22 -16.49 -4.26
CA SER A 80 -13.06 -15.40 -4.78
C SER A 80 -12.28 -14.40 -5.64
N ILE A 81 -10.95 -14.46 -5.65
CA ILE A 81 -10.09 -13.57 -6.43
C ILE A 81 -10.19 -13.95 -7.91
N LYS A 82 -10.53 -12.97 -8.73
CA LYS A 82 -10.67 -13.14 -10.19
C LYS A 82 -9.47 -12.61 -10.95
N LYS A 83 -8.90 -11.50 -10.47
CA LYS A 83 -7.87 -10.79 -11.21
C LYS A 83 -6.91 -10.06 -10.29
N ILE A 84 -5.64 -10.06 -10.67
CA ILE A 84 -4.57 -9.25 -10.07
C ILE A 84 -3.98 -8.38 -11.18
N THR A 85 -4.01 -7.07 -11.00
CA THR A 85 -3.50 -6.11 -11.99
C THR A 85 -2.42 -5.23 -11.35
N GLU A 86 -1.27 -5.10 -12.00
CA GLU A 86 -0.30 -4.06 -11.61
C GLU A 86 -0.83 -2.67 -11.90
N THR A 87 -0.77 -1.79 -10.91
CA THR A 87 -1.28 -0.42 -11.03
C THR A 87 -0.41 0.57 -10.27
N ASN A 88 -0.39 1.82 -10.71
CA ASN A 88 0.17 2.95 -9.96
C ASN A 88 -0.96 3.87 -9.45
N ASN A 89 -2.20 3.38 -9.45
CA ASN A 89 -3.33 4.17 -8.99
C ASN A 89 -3.12 4.63 -7.54
N ALA A 90 -3.13 5.93 -7.31
CA ALA A 90 -2.94 6.55 -5.99
C ALA A 90 -4.20 6.51 -5.12
N LEU A 91 -5.30 5.93 -5.62
CA LEU A 91 -6.57 5.91 -4.90
C LEU A 91 -6.42 5.29 -3.51
N SER A 92 -7.18 5.78 -2.57
CA SER A 92 -7.18 5.40 -1.15
C SER A 92 -7.15 3.88 -0.95
N SER A 93 -6.06 3.37 -0.39
CA SER A 93 -5.85 1.94 -0.23
C SER A 93 -4.84 1.65 0.89
N PRO A 94 -4.85 0.45 1.48
CA PRO A 94 -3.86 -0.02 2.44
C PRO A 94 -2.50 -0.34 1.76
N ALA A 95 -1.99 0.59 0.97
CA ALA A 95 -0.75 0.47 0.22
C ALA A 95 0.18 1.66 0.52
N THR A 96 1.38 1.38 0.98
CA THR A 96 2.38 2.39 1.40
C THR A 96 3.41 2.70 0.32
N SER A 97 3.16 2.31 -0.95
CA SER A 97 3.96 2.60 -2.15
C SER A 97 3.06 2.80 -3.36
N LEU A 98 3.56 3.44 -4.43
CA LEU A 98 2.88 3.54 -5.72
C LEU A 98 3.09 2.30 -6.60
N ASP A 99 4.02 1.42 -6.25
CA ASP A 99 4.18 0.11 -6.88
C ASP A 99 3.15 -0.87 -6.30
N ARG A 100 1.98 -0.95 -6.91
CA ARG A 100 0.77 -1.55 -6.36
C ARG A 100 0.23 -2.71 -7.17
N LEU A 101 -0.55 -3.55 -6.48
CA LEU A 101 -1.40 -4.58 -7.08
C LEU A 101 -2.86 -4.27 -6.74
N GLU A 102 -3.70 -4.22 -7.73
CA GLU A 102 -5.16 -4.21 -7.57
C GLU A 102 -5.66 -5.65 -7.66
N ILE A 103 -6.30 -6.10 -6.60
CA ILE A 103 -6.92 -7.43 -6.49
C ILE A 103 -8.42 -7.24 -6.64
N THR A 104 -8.98 -7.78 -7.72
CA THR A 104 -10.42 -7.82 -7.95
C THR A 104 -10.97 -9.16 -7.48
N TYR A 105 -11.99 -9.14 -6.66
CA TYR A 105 -12.59 -10.33 -6.05
C TYR A 105 -14.11 -10.18 -5.93
N GLY A 106 -14.81 -11.28 -5.66
CA GLY A 106 -16.26 -11.28 -5.55
C GLY A 106 -16.95 -10.82 -6.84
N LYS A 107 -17.97 -10.00 -6.72
CA LYS A 107 -18.77 -9.55 -7.88
C LYS A 107 -18.20 -8.25 -8.50
N PHE A 108 -17.86 -7.26 -7.67
CA PHE A 108 -17.40 -5.93 -8.10
C PHE A 108 -16.41 -5.30 -7.12
N ASP A 109 -15.91 -6.06 -6.16
CA ASP A 109 -15.00 -5.54 -5.15
C ASP A 109 -13.56 -5.52 -5.65
N SER A 110 -12.82 -4.51 -5.24
CA SER A 110 -11.37 -4.45 -5.42
C SER A 110 -10.66 -3.92 -4.18
N VAL A 111 -9.41 -4.28 -4.02
CA VAL A 111 -8.51 -3.74 -3.01
C VAL A 111 -7.14 -3.54 -3.61
N ILE A 112 -6.49 -2.43 -3.26
CA ILE A 112 -5.15 -2.12 -3.73
C ILE A 112 -4.16 -2.34 -2.59
N ILE A 113 -3.09 -3.09 -2.86
CA ILE A 113 -2.02 -3.43 -1.93
C ILE A 113 -0.65 -3.18 -2.56
N SER A 114 0.40 -3.14 -1.75
CA SER A 114 1.79 -2.99 -2.23
C SER A 114 2.74 -3.96 -1.51
N PRO A 115 2.68 -5.26 -1.78
CA PRO A 115 3.56 -6.23 -1.13
C PRO A 115 5.02 -6.00 -1.56
N LYS A 116 5.96 -6.11 -0.61
CA LYS A 116 7.40 -5.94 -0.87
C LYS A 116 7.91 -7.00 -1.84
N GLN A 117 7.49 -8.26 -1.66
CA GLN A 117 7.83 -9.40 -2.51
C GLN A 117 6.67 -9.69 -3.48
N LYS A 118 6.43 -8.76 -4.41
CA LYS A 118 5.29 -8.79 -5.33
C LYS A 118 5.17 -10.10 -6.09
N GLN A 119 6.27 -10.58 -6.67
CA GLN A 119 6.28 -11.78 -7.51
C GLN A 119 5.97 -13.06 -6.72
N GLU A 120 6.56 -13.17 -5.52
CA GLU A 120 6.31 -14.29 -4.62
C GLU A 120 4.85 -14.29 -4.14
N PHE A 121 4.33 -13.12 -3.81
CA PHE A 121 2.94 -12.95 -3.43
C PHE A 121 1.96 -13.39 -4.54
N ILE A 122 2.22 -12.98 -5.80
CA ILE A 122 1.41 -13.37 -6.96
C ILE A 122 1.50 -14.89 -7.15
N ASN A 123 2.70 -15.47 -7.09
CA ASN A 123 2.90 -16.91 -7.25
C ASN A 123 2.14 -17.72 -6.20
N ASP A 124 2.17 -17.28 -4.94
CA ASP A 124 1.44 -17.99 -3.87
C ASP A 124 -0.08 -17.95 -4.11
N ILE A 125 -0.62 -16.79 -4.52
CA ILE A 125 -2.06 -16.70 -4.82
C ILE A 125 -2.44 -17.55 -6.04
N THR A 126 -1.64 -17.51 -7.12
CA THR A 126 -1.92 -18.31 -8.32
C THR A 126 -1.73 -19.80 -8.11
N THR A 127 -0.88 -20.21 -7.15
CA THR A 127 -0.75 -21.61 -6.74
C THR A 127 -2.00 -22.09 -6.00
N LEU A 128 -2.58 -21.25 -5.15
CA LEU A 128 -3.79 -21.56 -4.41
C LEU A 128 -5.07 -21.45 -5.28
N ASN A 129 -5.08 -20.50 -6.21
CA ASN A 129 -6.18 -20.31 -7.16
C ASN A 129 -5.63 -20.13 -8.59
N PRO A 130 -5.51 -21.22 -9.38
CA PRO A 130 -5.01 -21.16 -10.75
C PRO A 130 -5.89 -20.39 -11.74
N ASN A 131 -7.13 -20.08 -11.37
CA ASN A 131 -8.07 -19.36 -12.23
C ASN A 131 -7.89 -17.82 -12.18
N VAL A 132 -6.94 -17.31 -11.39
CA VAL A 132 -6.68 -15.88 -11.26
C VAL A 132 -6.00 -15.35 -12.51
N GLU A 133 -6.62 -14.36 -13.17
CA GLU A 133 -6.01 -13.61 -14.26
C GLU A 133 -4.97 -12.63 -13.71
N VAL A 134 -3.71 -12.75 -14.13
CA VAL A 134 -2.65 -11.81 -13.75
C VAL A 134 -2.33 -10.88 -14.92
N LYS A 135 -2.47 -9.56 -14.71
CA LYS A 135 -2.06 -8.53 -15.68
C LYS A 135 -0.91 -7.71 -15.17
N PHE A 136 0.23 -7.87 -15.80
CA PHE A 136 1.41 -7.02 -15.54
C PHE A 136 1.31 -5.72 -16.35
N LYS A 137 1.81 -4.63 -15.76
CA LYS A 137 1.91 -3.34 -16.43
C LYS A 137 2.98 -3.43 -17.53
N ASN A 138 2.57 -3.19 -18.77
CA ASN A 138 3.48 -3.23 -19.91
C ASN A 138 4.32 -1.94 -19.91
N LYS A 139 5.61 -2.01 -19.55
CA LYS A 139 6.55 -0.86 -19.56
C LYS A 139 6.60 -0.13 -20.92
N ARG A 140 6.19 -0.79 -22.01
CA ARG A 140 6.22 -0.22 -23.36
C ARG A 140 5.20 0.90 -23.57
N ASN A 141 4.05 0.85 -22.87
CA ASN A 141 2.99 1.84 -23.02
C ASN A 141 3.24 3.13 -22.23
N GLU A 142 4.14 3.11 -21.24
CA GLU A 142 4.50 4.34 -20.52
C GLU A 142 5.43 5.24 -21.34
N LEU A 143 6.32 4.64 -22.14
CA LEU A 143 7.23 5.39 -23.02
C LEU A 143 6.48 6.06 -24.18
N SER A 144 5.44 5.43 -24.73
CA SER A 144 4.64 6.04 -25.82
C SER A 144 3.80 7.22 -25.33
N ASN A 145 3.20 7.12 -24.14
CA ASN A 145 2.40 8.21 -23.57
C ASN A 145 3.23 9.38 -23.03
N ALA A 146 4.52 9.18 -22.78
CA ALA A 146 5.45 10.23 -22.36
C ALA A 146 6.02 11.02 -23.56
N THR A 147 5.94 10.46 -24.77
CA THR A 147 6.47 11.07 -26.00
C THR A 147 5.39 11.86 -26.76
N GLU A 148 4.10 11.71 -26.38
CA GLU A 148 2.96 12.42 -26.99
C GLU A 148 2.46 13.63 -26.18
N LYS A 149 3.21 14.11 -25.21
CA LYS A 149 2.94 15.35 -24.46
C LYS A 149 4.08 16.38 -24.73
#